data_65ad853ff140d9417ef05eb268e42b7c
#
_entry.id   65ad853ff140d9417ef05eb268e42b7c
#
_cell.length_a   1.000
_cell.length_b   1.000
_cell.length_c   1.000
_cell.angle_alpha   90.00
_cell.angle_beta   90.00
_cell.angle_gamma   90.00
#
_symmetry.space_group_name_H-M   'P 1'
#
loop_
_entity.id
_entity.type
_entity.pdbx_description
1 polymer ?
#
loop_
_entity_poly.entity_id
_entity_poly.type
_entity_poly.pdbx_seq_one_letter_code
_entity_poly.pdbx_strand_id
1 'polypeptide(L)'
;MIQIENIQKQFGNFHVLKNVSLACQSGVSIALIGPNGSGKTTMIKSLLGMVIPTSGKIYFNGMDIKGQWLYREKIGYMPQMNRYPEHMNIGQVIKMVKDIRKNEERIDEELIEQFQLKEIYSKKMGALSGGTKQKVGACLAFLFNPNVLILDEPTAGLDPLSSEILKLS
;
A
#
# COMPACT_ATOMS: atom_id res chain seq x y z
N MET A 1 14.88 3.17 6.05
CA MET A 1 15.59 2.39 5.01
C MET A 1 15.07 0.97 4.98
N ILE A 2 14.83 0.42 3.80
CA ILE A 2 14.43 -0.98 3.60
C ILE A 2 15.61 -1.71 2.97
N GLN A 3 15.94 -2.89 3.48
CA GLN A 3 16.98 -3.74 2.92
C GLN A 3 16.42 -5.15 2.75
N ILE A 4 16.57 -5.70 1.57
CA ILE A 4 16.16 -7.03 1.19
C ILE A 4 17.42 -7.80 0.81
N GLU A 5 17.65 -8.95 1.44
CA GLU A 5 18.84 -9.75 1.25
C GLU A 5 18.48 -11.17 0.79
N ASN A 6 18.83 -11.45 -0.45
CA ASN A 6 18.75 -12.78 -1.06
C ASN A 6 17.42 -13.50 -0.83
N ILE A 7 16.29 -12.74 -0.89
CA ILE A 7 14.99 -13.36 -0.66
C ILE A 7 14.62 -14.30 -1.80
N GLN A 8 14.10 -15.44 -1.40
CA GLN A 8 13.51 -16.42 -2.30
C GLN A 8 12.09 -16.71 -1.85
N LYS A 9 11.20 -16.94 -2.80
CA LYS A 9 9.84 -17.42 -2.52
C LYS A 9 9.42 -18.47 -3.51
N GLN A 10 9.03 -19.62 -2.96
CA GLN A 10 8.49 -20.75 -3.69
C GLN A 10 7.07 -21.05 -3.24
N PHE A 11 6.17 -21.33 -4.16
CA PHE A 11 4.83 -21.85 -3.92
C PHE A 11 4.73 -23.23 -4.59
N GLY A 12 4.68 -24.29 -3.79
CA GLY A 12 4.81 -25.65 -4.32
C GLY A 12 6.12 -25.77 -5.12
N ASN A 13 6.02 -26.15 -6.38
CA ASN A 13 7.17 -26.27 -7.29
C ASN A 13 7.51 -24.99 -8.06
N PHE A 14 6.76 -23.90 -7.85
CA PHE A 14 6.93 -22.67 -8.61
C PHE A 14 7.77 -21.63 -7.86
N HIS A 15 8.95 -21.30 -8.37
CA HIS A 15 9.85 -20.29 -7.84
C HIS A 15 9.44 -18.90 -8.36
N VAL A 16 8.87 -18.07 -7.47
CA VAL A 16 8.41 -16.72 -7.80
C VAL A 16 9.48 -15.67 -7.58
N LEU A 17 10.16 -15.71 -6.42
CA LEU A 17 11.31 -14.85 -6.15
C LEU A 17 12.58 -15.70 -6.13
N LYS A 18 13.59 -15.27 -6.90
CA LYS A 18 14.84 -16.01 -7.09
C LYS A 18 16.01 -15.13 -6.69
N ASN A 19 16.39 -15.21 -5.41
CA ASN A 19 17.58 -14.53 -4.86
C ASN A 19 17.55 -13.00 -5.08
N VAL A 20 16.42 -12.35 -4.72
CA VAL A 20 16.23 -10.91 -4.92
C VAL A 20 16.90 -10.16 -3.78
N SER A 21 17.75 -9.19 -4.11
CA SER A 21 18.33 -8.24 -3.16
C SER A 21 18.09 -6.81 -3.61
N LEU A 22 17.73 -5.93 -2.66
CA LEU A 22 17.40 -4.54 -2.91
C LEU A 22 17.67 -3.73 -1.66
N ALA A 23 18.19 -2.52 -1.83
CA ALA A 23 18.32 -1.54 -0.76
C ALA A 23 17.61 -0.24 -1.16
N CYS A 24 16.65 0.19 -0.32
CA CYS A 24 15.94 1.45 -0.46
C CYS A 24 16.40 2.39 0.65
N GLN A 25 17.03 3.50 0.28
CA GLN A 25 17.39 4.56 1.21
C GLN A 25 16.21 5.47 1.50
N SER A 26 16.30 6.27 2.56
CA SER A 26 15.31 7.31 2.83
C SER A 26 15.35 8.40 1.75
N GLY A 27 14.19 8.92 1.38
CA GLY A 27 14.07 9.98 0.36
C GLY A 27 14.23 9.50 -1.10
N VAL A 28 14.25 8.18 -1.34
CA VAL A 28 14.40 7.63 -2.69
C VAL A 28 13.09 6.98 -3.13
N SER A 29 12.69 7.24 -4.38
CA SER A 29 11.60 6.54 -5.06
C SER A 29 12.14 5.40 -5.89
N ILE A 30 11.54 4.21 -5.78
CA ILE A 30 11.93 3.01 -6.52
C ILE A 30 10.74 2.49 -7.30
N ALA A 31 10.91 2.30 -8.59
CA ALA A 31 9.91 1.67 -9.46
C ALA A 31 10.22 0.18 -9.66
N LEU A 32 9.26 -0.68 -9.35
CA LEU A 32 9.30 -2.11 -9.66
C LEU A 32 8.67 -2.34 -11.04
N ILE A 33 9.51 -2.54 -12.04
CA ILE A 33 9.08 -2.72 -13.42
C ILE A 33 9.27 -4.18 -13.84
N GLY A 34 8.31 -4.74 -14.54
CA GLY A 34 8.36 -6.10 -15.07
C GLY A 34 7.00 -6.61 -15.53
N PRO A 35 6.97 -7.69 -16.32
CA PRO A 35 5.72 -8.28 -16.81
C PRO A 35 4.85 -8.83 -15.69
N ASN A 36 3.58 -9.13 -16.00
CA ASN A 36 2.70 -9.82 -15.08
C ASN A 36 3.28 -11.20 -14.73
N GLY A 37 3.19 -11.59 -13.45
CA GLY A 37 3.77 -12.84 -12.96
C GLY A 37 5.27 -12.77 -12.62
N SER A 38 5.97 -11.63 -12.82
CA SER A 38 7.39 -11.50 -12.47
C SER A 38 7.69 -11.46 -10.95
N GLY A 39 6.67 -11.52 -10.10
CA GLY A 39 6.84 -11.56 -8.65
C GLY A 39 6.75 -10.21 -7.93
N LYS A 40 6.44 -9.09 -8.63
CA LYS A 40 6.33 -7.75 -8.02
C LYS A 40 5.41 -7.74 -6.79
N THR A 41 4.18 -8.18 -6.96
CA THR A 41 3.21 -8.24 -5.86
C THR A 41 3.64 -9.22 -4.75
N THR A 42 4.34 -10.31 -5.09
CA THR A 42 4.89 -11.25 -4.09
C THR A 42 5.99 -10.58 -3.28
N MET A 43 6.85 -9.79 -3.90
CA MET A 43 7.88 -9.02 -3.22
C MET A 43 7.27 -7.96 -2.30
N ILE A 44 6.29 -7.18 -2.78
CA ILE A 44 5.53 -6.21 -1.98
C ILE A 44 4.88 -6.91 -0.78
N LYS A 45 4.19 -8.02 -1.00
CA LYS A 45 3.55 -8.78 0.08
C LYS A 45 4.56 -9.38 1.06
N SER A 46 5.76 -9.72 0.61
CA SER A 46 6.84 -10.18 1.50
C SER A 46 7.33 -9.04 2.40
N LEU A 47 7.51 -7.84 1.84
CA LEU A 47 7.87 -6.65 2.60
C LEU A 47 6.78 -6.27 3.62
N LEU A 48 5.52 -6.44 3.28
CA LEU A 48 4.38 -6.20 4.18
C LEU A 48 4.19 -7.34 5.21
N GLY A 49 5.00 -8.41 5.16
CA GLY A 49 4.86 -9.59 6.02
C GLY A 49 3.57 -10.39 5.79
N MET A 50 2.89 -10.17 4.65
CA MET A 50 1.72 -10.95 4.22
C MET A 50 2.13 -12.27 3.54
N VAL A 51 3.36 -12.33 3.03
CA VAL A 51 3.98 -13.53 2.48
C VAL A 51 5.33 -13.73 3.17
N ILE A 52 5.55 -14.90 3.76
CA ILE A 52 6.83 -15.23 4.38
C ILE A 52 7.75 -15.76 3.29
N PRO A 53 8.95 -15.16 3.07
CA PRO A 53 9.95 -15.70 2.17
C PRO A 53 10.36 -17.12 2.57
N THR A 54 10.74 -17.94 1.59
CA THR A 54 11.28 -19.29 1.83
C THR A 54 12.69 -19.21 2.42
N SER A 55 13.48 -18.22 1.97
CA SER A 55 14.81 -17.91 2.49
C SER A 55 15.14 -16.43 2.28
N GLY A 56 16.25 -15.98 2.86
CA GLY A 56 16.67 -14.58 2.85
C GLY A 56 16.07 -13.79 4.00
N LYS A 57 16.38 -12.50 4.05
CA LYS A 57 15.94 -11.60 5.12
C LYS A 57 15.44 -10.26 4.56
N ILE A 58 14.55 -9.64 5.30
CA ILE A 58 14.08 -8.28 5.02
C ILE A 58 14.25 -7.46 6.30
N TYR A 59 14.83 -6.29 6.15
CA TYR A 59 15.03 -5.36 7.25
C TYR A 59 14.28 -4.05 6.99
N PHE A 60 13.69 -3.52 8.04
CA PHE A 60 13.09 -2.19 8.09
C PHE A 60 13.82 -1.36 9.15
N ASN A 61 14.49 -0.28 8.75
CA ASN A 61 15.34 0.54 9.63
C ASN A 61 16.37 -0.29 10.43
N GLY A 62 17.00 -1.28 9.78
CA GLY A 62 18.00 -2.16 10.38
C GLY A 62 17.46 -3.31 11.22
N MET A 63 16.13 -3.39 11.43
CA MET A 63 15.49 -4.45 12.20
C MET A 63 14.93 -5.53 11.26
N ASP A 64 15.25 -6.80 11.50
CA ASP A 64 14.64 -7.93 10.78
C ASP A 64 13.13 -7.95 11.05
N ILE A 65 12.34 -7.91 9.98
CA ILE A 65 10.87 -7.86 10.08
C ILE A 65 10.22 -9.22 10.41
N LYS A 66 11.00 -10.30 10.43
CA LYS A 66 10.48 -11.64 10.68
C LYS A 66 9.84 -11.73 12.08
N GLY A 67 8.55 -12.06 12.12
CA GLY A 67 7.78 -12.11 13.36
C GLY A 67 7.43 -10.74 13.97
N GLN A 68 7.78 -9.65 13.31
CA GLN A 68 7.44 -8.28 13.74
C GLN A 68 6.22 -7.78 12.97
N TRP A 69 5.48 -6.84 13.58
CA TRP A 69 4.31 -6.24 12.97
C TRP A 69 4.27 -4.71 13.10
N LEU A 70 4.89 -4.12 14.13
CA LEU A 70 4.87 -2.69 14.43
C LEU A 70 5.44 -1.82 13.30
N TYR A 71 6.43 -2.32 12.53
CA TYR A 71 6.99 -1.58 11.40
C TYR A 71 5.93 -1.21 10.35
N ARG A 72 4.82 -1.97 10.26
CA ARG A 72 3.72 -1.70 9.32
C ARG A 72 2.99 -0.39 9.62
N GLU A 73 3.04 0.09 10.86
CA GLU A 73 2.48 1.40 11.22
C GLU A 73 3.17 2.56 10.48
N LYS A 74 4.41 2.34 10.04
CA LYS A 74 5.18 3.31 9.26
C LYS A 74 5.02 3.16 7.75
N ILE A 75 4.19 2.23 7.29
CA ILE A 75 3.98 1.94 5.87
C ILE A 75 2.54 2.27 5.48
N GLY A 76 2.39 3.10 4.46
CA GLY A 76 1.15 3.25 3.70
C GLY A 76 1.16 2.28 2.52
N TYR A 77 0.09 1.54 2.35
CA TYR A 77 -0.02 0.57 1.27
C TYR A 77 -1.30 0.77 0.48
N MET A 78 -1.14 0.93 -0.82
CA MET A 78 -2.24 0.96 -1.78
C MET A 78 -2.13 -0.26 -2.70
N PRO A 79 -3.01 -1.27 -2.52
CA PRO A 79 -3.01 -2.46 -3.37
C PRO A 79 -3.59 -2.16 -4.76
N GLN A 80 -3.22 -2.96 -5.75
CA GLN A 80 -3.76 -2.90 -7.11
C GLN A 80 -5.29 -2.98 -7.13
N MET A 81 -5.88 -3.84 -6.30
CA MET A 81 -7.33 -3.97 -6.13
C MET A 81 -7.74 -3.61 -4.70
N ASN A 82 -8.44 -2.50 -4.56
CA ASN A 82 -9.00 -2.04 -3.31
C ASN A 82 -10.33 -2.76 -3.02
N ARG A 83 -10.34 -3.63 -2.00
CA ARG A 83 -11.53 -4.36 -1.56
C ARG A 83 -11.96 -3.85 -0.18
N TYR A 84 -13.16 -3.35 -0.11
CA TYR A 84 -13.78 -2.84 1.12
C TYR A 84 -15.13 -3.51 1.34
N PRO A 85 -15.66 -3.53 2.58
CA PRO A 85 -17.01 -4.02 2.84
C PRO A 85 -18.04 -3.22 2.02
N GLU A 86 -18.75 -3.88 1.11
CA GLU A 86 -19.62 -3.22 0.14
C GLU A 86 -20.79 -2.45 0.76
N HIS A 87 -21.24 -2.89 1.95
CA HIS A 87 -22.34 -2.27 2.69
C HIS A 87 -21.93 -0.99 3.44
N MET A 88 -20.62 -0.79 3.70
CA MET A 88 -20.11 0.43 4.34
C MET A 88 -20.07 1.58 3.34
N ASN A 89 -20.29 2.80 3.82
CA ASN A 89 -20.05 4.00 3.03
C ASN A 89 -18.60 4.49 3.17
N ILE A 90 -18.19 5.42 2.32
CA ILE A 90 -16.80 5.95 2.30
C ILE A 90 -16.41 6.50 3.69
N GLY A 91 -17.27 7.33 4.30
CA GLY A 91 -17.00 7.92 5.62
C GLY A 91 -16.84 6.86 6.71
N GLN A 92 -17.62 5.78 6.66
CA GLN A 92 -17.50 4.66 7.60
C GLN A 92 -16.19 3.91 7.42
N VAL A 93 -15.72 3.68 6.18
CA VAL A 93 -14.43 3.03 5.92
C VAL A 93 -13.28 3.88 6.46
N ILE A 94 -13.26 5.18 6.16
CA ILE A 94 -12.23 6.10 6.65
C ILE A 94 -12.25 6.15 8.17
N LYS A 95 -13.44 6.27 8.79
CA LYS A 95 -13.58 6.26 10.25
C LYS A 95 -13.07 4.98 10.86
N MET A 96 -13.42 3.82 10.31
CA MET A 96 -12.96 2.50 10.77
C MET A 96 -11.44 2.43 10.78
N VAL A 97 -10.78 2.89 9.71
CA VAL A 97 -9.31 2.87 9.62
C VAL A 97 -8.68 3.82 10.65
N LYS A 98 -9.27 4.99 10.88
CA LYS A 98 -8.84 5.91 11.95
C LYS A 98 -9.02 5.28 13.33
N ASP A 99 -10.15 4.62 13.58
CA ASP A 99 -10.44 3.98 14.87
C ASP A 99 -9.48 2.82 15.19
N ILE A 100 -8.95 2.12 14.17
CA ILE A 100 -7.92 1.07 14.34
C ILE A 100 -6.60 1.67 14.85
N ARG A 101 -6.26 2.90 14.43
CA ARG A 101 -5.03 3.61 14.82
C ARG A 101 -5.30 4.76 15.80
N LYS A 102 -6.05 4.50 16.85
CA LYS A 102 -6.57 5.50 17.81
C LYS A 102 -5.52 6.45 18.41
N ASN A 103 -4.26 6.06 18.45
CA ASN A 103 -3.17 6.83 19.06
C ASN A 103 -2.33 7.61 18.03
N GLU A 104 -2.73 7.64 16.77
CA GLU A 104 -2.02 8.39 15.74
C GLU A 104 -2.51 9.84 15.72
N GLU A 105 -1.66 10.77 16.17
CA GLU A 105 -1.97 12.20 16.22
C GLU A 105 -1.87 12.88 14.84
N ARG A 106 -1.17 12.26 13.89
CA ARG A 106 -0.93 12.83 12.55
C ARG A 106 -1.85 12.20 11.53
N ILE A 107 -2.95 12.86 11.26
CA ILE A 107 -3.90 12.47 10.21
C ILE A 107 -3.77 13.47 9.07
N ASP A 108 -3.47 12.96 7.88
CA ASP A 108 -3.41 13.74 6.65
C ASP A 108 -4.69 13.48 5.83
N GLU A 109 -5.50 14.52 5.68
CA GLU A 109 -6.73 14.48 4.88
C GLU A 109 -6.61 15.22 3.55
N GLU A 110 -5.42 15.66 3.15
CA GLU A 110 -5.24 16.47 1.95
C GLU A 110 -5.79 15.78 0.70
N LEU A 111 -5.47 14.52 0.46
CA LEU A 111 -6.03 13.76 -0.66
C LEU A 111 -7.55 13.57 -0.59
N ILE A 112 -8.12 13.50 0.60
CA ILE A 112 -9.58 13.42 0.78
C ILE A 112 -10.24 14.69 0.27
N GLU A 113 -9.62 15.85 0.52
CA GLU A 113 -10.09 17.15 0.07
C GLU A 113 -9.87 17.32 -1.44
N GLN A 114 -8.67 17.06 -1.94
CA GLN A 114 -8.33 17.17 -3.36
C GLN A 114 -9.19 16.27 -4.25
N PHE A 115 -9.52 15.07 -3.80
CA PHE A 115 -10.44 14.17 -4.52
C PHE A 115 -11.93 14.45 -4.23
N GLN A 116 -12.25 15.46 -3.43
CA GLN A 116 -13.63 15.87 -3.07
C GLN A 116 -14.44 14.70 -2.48
N LEU A 117 -13.78 13.76 -1.80
CA LEU A 117 -14.47 12.57 -1.28
C LEU A 117 -15.49 12.89 -0.19
N LYS A 118 -15.35 14.03 0.52
CA LYS A 118 -16.29 14.45 1.56
C LYS A 118 -17.72 14.64 1.00
N GLU A 119 -17.84 15.10 -0.25
CA GLU A 119 -19.12 15.30 -0.93
C GLU A 119 -19.90 13.98 -1.18
N ILE A 120 -19.17 12.88 -1.24
CA ILE A 120 -19.75 11.57 -1.54
C ILE A 120 -19.55 10.55 -0.39
N TYR A 121 -19.26 11.02 0.82
CA TYR A 121 -19.03 10.16 2.00
C TYR A 121 -20.18 9.19 2.30
N SER A 122 -21.43 9.55 1.98
CA SER A 122 -22.61 8.71 2.18
C SER A 122 -22.74 7.56 1.16
N LYS A 123 -21.99 7.60 0.04
CA LYS A 123 -22.07 6.54 -0.97
C LYS A 123 -21.47 5.24 -0.48
N LYS A 124 -22.19 4.13 -0.69
CA LYS A 124 -21.72 2.78 -0.33
C LYS A 124 -20.57 2.35 -1.23
N MET A 125 -19.58 1.66 -0.65
CA MET A 125 -18.42 1.16 -1.36
C MET A 125 -18.78 0.23 -2.53
N GLY A 126 -19.84 -0.58 -2.38
CA GLY A 126 -20.33 -1.46 -3.46
C GLY A 126 -20.85 -0.71 -4.68
N ALA A 127 -21.35 0.53 -4.52
CA ALA A 127 -21.89 1.36 -5.60
C ALA A 127 -20.84 2.27 -6.29
N LEU A 128 -19.58 2.24 -5.86
CA LEU A 128 -18.53 3.08 -6.40
C LEU A 128 -17.93 2.49 -7.67
N SER A 129 -17.54 3.37 -8.61
CA SER A 129 -16.68 3.01 -9.74
C SER A 129 -15.30 2.54 -9.27
N GLY A 130 -14.59 1.80 -10.14
CA GLY A 130 -13.21 1.38 -9.87
C GLY A 130 -12.30 2.58 -9.56
N GLY A 131 -12.37 3.65 -10.35
CA GLY A 131 -11.57 4.86 -10.11
C GLY A 131 -11.88 5.53 -8.76
N THR A 132 -13.16 5.57 -8.35
CA THR A 132 -13.50 6.13 -7.03
C THR A 132 -12.98 5.25 -5.90
N LYS A 133 -13.04 3.91 -6.02
CA LYS A 133 -12.44 2.98 -5.06
C LYS A 133 -10.92 3.18 -4.99
N GLN A 134 -10.28 3.47 -6.12
CA GLN A 134 -8.85 3.75 -6.20
C GLN A 134 -8.51 5.07 -5.45
N LYS A 135 -9.29 6.14 -5.63
CA LYS A 135 -9.15 7.39 -4.86
C LYS A 135 -9.25 7.15 -3.35
N VAL A 136 -10.24 6.37 -2.90
CA VAL A 136 -10.35 5.98 -1.48
C VAL A 136 -9.12 5.22 -1.02
N GLY A 137 -8.62 4.28 -1.83
CA GLY A 137 -7.40 3.52 -1.52
C GLY A 137 -6.16 4.39 -1.36
N ALA A 138 -6.00 5.37 -2.27
CA ALA A 138 -4.92 6.36 -2.17
C ALA A 138 -5.03 7.16 -0.87
N CYS A 139 -6.20 7.75 -0.57
CA CYS A 139 -6.41 8.49 0.67
C CYS A 139 -6.04 7.67 1.91
N LEU A 140 -6.44 6.40 1.97
CA LEU A 140 -6.13 5.53 3.11
C LEU A 140 -4.64 5.19 3.22
N ALA A 141 -3.92 5.08 2.09
CA ALA A 141 -2.48 4.83 2.10
C ALA A 141 -1.69 6.03 2.65
N PHE A 142 -2.12 7.25 2.36
CA PHE A 142 -1.48 8.50 2.81
C PHE A 142 -1.96 8.95 4.20
N LEU A 143 -3.13 8.51 4.67
CA LEU A 143 -3.88 9.04 5.80
C LEU A 143 -3.08 9.31 7.09
N PHE A 144 -2.05 8.53 7.36
CA PHE A 144 -1.25 8.61 8.58
C PHE A 144 0.17 9.11 8.33
N ASN A 145 0.40 9.82 7.24
CA ASN A 145 1.70 10.38 6.86
C ASN A 145 2.84 9.35 7.02
N PRO A 146 2.79 8.23 6.29
CA PRO A 146 3.71 7.11 6.49
C PRO A 146 5.14 7.46 6.07
N ASN A 147 6.13 6.83 6.71
CA ASN A 147 7.53 6.98 6.32
C ASN A 147 7.87 6.28 4.99
N VAL A 148 7.07 5.30 4.61
CA VAL A 148 7.22 4.52 3.38
C VAL A 148 5.85 4.36 2.72
N LEU A 149 5.76 4.71 1.45
CA LEU A 149 4.59 4.43 0.62
C LEU A 149 4.89 3.29 -0.34
N ILE A 150 4.01 2.32 -0.39
CA ILE A 150 4.04 1.22 -1.33
C ILE A 150 2.76 1.30 -2.16
N LEU A 151 2.91 1.59 -3.44
CA LEU A 151 1.81 1.79 -4.36
C LEU A 151 1.89 0.72 -5.46
N ASP A 152 0.88 -0.15 -5.55
CA ASP A 152 0.80 -1.22 -6.55
C ASP A 152 -0.18 -0.79 -7.66
N GLU A 153 0.35 -0.30 -8.78
CA GLU A 153 -0.38 0.27 -9.91
C GLU A 153 -1.35 1.42 -9.53
N PRO A 154 -0.85 2.47 -8.85
CA PRO A 154 -1.71 3.46 -8.18
C PRO A 154 -2.58 4.30 -9.12
N THR A 155 -2.19 4.46 -10.38
CA THR A 155 -2.93 5.26 -11.36
C THR A 155 -3.90 4.44 -12.23
N ALA A 156 -3.93 3.12 -12.07
CA ALA A 156 -4.82 2.27 -12.83
C ALA A 156 -6.30 2.61 -12.58
N GLY A 157 -7.02 3.00 -13.63
CA GLY A 157 -8.43 3.37 -13.56
C GLY A 157 -8.74 4.75 -12.99
N LEU A 158 -7.74 5.57 -12.67
CA LEU A 158 -7.93 6.98 -12.35
C LEU A 158 -8.07 7.81 -13.63
N ASP A 159 -8.86 8.90 -13.52
CA ASP A 159 -8.89 9.95 -14.54
C ASP A 159 -7.54 10.72 -14.56
N PRO A 160 -7.21 11.44 -15.65
CA PRO A 160 -5.92 12.13 -15.77
C PRO A 160 -5.63 13.11 -14.64
N LEU A 161 -6.63 13.90 -14.23
CA LEU A 161 -6.47 14.90 -13.15
C LEU A 161 -6.16 14.21 -11.82
N SER A 162 -6.90 13.17 -11.47
CA SER A 162 -6.67 12.41 -10.24
C SER A 162 -5.31 11.70 -10.23
N SER A 163 -4.86 11.25 -11.42
CA SER A 163 -3.52 10.67 -11.56
C SER A 163 -2.41 11.69 -11.34
N GLU A 164 -2.60 12.95 -11.77
CA GLU A 164 -1.65 14.03 -11.50
C GLU A 164 -1.63 14.43 -10.02
N ILE A 165 -2.78 14.58 -9.40
CA ILE A 165 -2.88 14.86 -7.96
C ILE A 165 -2.07 13.81 -7.19
N LEU A 166 -2.29 12.52 -7.46
CA LEU A 166 -1.58 11.45 -6.75
C LEU A 166 -0.07 11.43 -6.99
N LYS A 167 0.42 11.93 -8.12
CA LYS A 167 1.86 12.01 -8.41
C LYS A 167 2.54 13.17 -7.67
N LEU A 168 1.79 14.20 -7.31
CA LEU A 168 2.30 15.40 -6.64
C LEU A 168 2.20 15.30 -5.10
N SER A 169 1.44 14.34 -4.59
CA SER A 169 1.32 14.02 -3.15
C SER A 169 2.47 13.16 -2.66
#